data_f59880a46e023a4c7b4e4cbc0ee4bd51
#
_entry.id   f59880a46e023a4c7b4e4cbc0ee4bd51
#
_cell.length_a   1.000
_cell.length_b   1.000
_cell.length_c   1.000
_cell.angle_alpha   90.00
_cell.angle_beta   90.00
_cell.angle_gamma   90.00
#
_symmetry.space_group_name_H-M   'P 1'
#
loop_
_entity.id
_entity.type
_entity.pdbx_description
1 polymer ?
#
loop_
_entity_poly.entity_id
_entity_poly.type
_entity_poly.pdbx_seq_one_letter_code
_entity_poly.pdbx_strand_id
1 'polypeptide(L)'
;FMSLAARYGGLEPFQNAVAGTGKFTDDCFIKAGEKIQEWVKNGYFPDGVNSLSEDDGQAKQLMYQETAGMLLCGSWYTGAFQTDSEEFYQKKIGWFPIPAIDDSDADPTIQIGTVGDQFISFNCEGDKLAAAFECATDHLSDEVADITYSNNKIVPVKDAGDHIKDPVVKEIFDAAQEASSIQLWYDQYLPTSVATAHLDGLQEVFGLTKTPQEAQEEMQKAMDEYLSTKSDSGAADDTAEEATDDAAADDAE
;
A
#
# COMPACT_ATOMS: atom_id res chain seq x y z
N PHE A 1 -9.25 -0.07 -3.43
CA PHE A 1 -10.06 0.79 -2.55
C PHE A 1 -9.25 2.01 -2.07
N MET A 2 -8.18 1.81 -1.32
CA MET A 2 -7.36 2.87 -0.71
C MET A 2 -6.96 3.96 -1.71
N SER A 3 -6.47 3.57 -2.88
CA SER A 3 -6.12 4.52 -3.95
C SER A 3 -7.33 5.33 -4.43
N LEU A 4 -8.51 4.71 -4.53
CA LEU A 4 -9.75 5.42 -4.88
C LEU A 4 -10.17 6.39 -3.78
N ALA A 5 -10.12 5.96 -2.52
CA ALA A 5 -10.42 6.84 -1.38
C ALA A 5 -9.50 8.07 -1.37
N ALA A 6 -8.20 7.88 -1.59
CA ALA A 6 -7.24 8.98 -1.71
C ALA A 6 -7.52 9.87 -2.94
N ARG A 7 -7.99 9.30 -4.06
CA ARG A 7 -8.38 10.09 -5.25
C ARG A 7 -9.65 10.89 -5.05
N TYR A 8 -10.58 10.45 -4.16
CA TYR A 8 -11.80 11.19 -3.87
C TYR A 8 -11.64 12.23 -2.76
N GLY A 9 -10.79 11.97 -1.75
CA GLY A 9 -10.75 12.80 -0.54
C GLY A 9 -9.35 13.26 -0.10
N GLY A 10 -8.29 12.85 -0.78
CA GLY A 10 -6.92 13.06 -0.28
C GLY A 10 -6.63 12.16 0.94
N LEU A 11 -5.68 12.57 1.76
CA LEU A 11 -5.25 11.80 2.96
C LEU A 11 -5.97 12.22 4.23
N GLU A 12 -6.43 13.46 4.31
CA GLU A 12 -7.01 14.04 5.52
C GLU A 12 -8.18 13.22 6.08
N PRO A 13 -9.16 12.74 5.29
CA PRO A 13 -10.25 11.92 5.82
C PRO A 13 -9.76 10.66 6.53
N PHE A 14 -8.75 9.98 5.97
CA PHE A 14 -8.16 8.80 6.61
C PHE A 14 -7.48 9.16 7.93
N GLN A 15 -6.65 10.20 7.94
CA GLN A 15 -5.96 10.66 9.15
C GLN A 15 -6.96 11.06 10.24
N ASN A 16 -8.02 11.79 9.87
CA ASN A 16 -9.07 12.18 10.78
C ASN A 16 -9.87 10.98 11.33
N ALA A 17 -10.17 9.98 10.50
CA ALA A 17 -10.86 8.77 10.93
C ALA A 17 -10.02 7.97 11.94
N VAL A 18 -8.72 7.84 11.69
CA VAL A 18 -7.78 7.18 12.62
C VAL A 18 -7.63 7.95 13.93
N ALA A 19 -7.60 9.28 13.87
CA ALA A 19 -7.52 10.14 15.06
C ALA A 19 -8.84 10.22 15.85
N GLY A 20 -9.94 9.67 15.34
CA GLY A 20 -11.26 9.76 15.95
C GLY A 20 -11.93 11.13 15.79
N THR A 21 -11.42 11.98 14.91
CA THR A 21 -11.99 13.31 14.58
C THR A 21 -12.79 13.32 13.27
N GLY A 22 -12.70 12.26 12.47
CA GLY A 22 -13.48 11.97 11.28
C GLY A 22 -14.03 10.56 11.32
N LYS A 23 -14.55 10.07 10.20
CA LYS A 23 -15.19 8.75 10.14
C LYS A 23 -14.85 7.99 8.86
N PHE A 24 -14.74 6.69 8.93
CA PHE A 24 -14.65 5.82 7.75
C PHE A 24 -15.94 5.76 6.92
N THR A 25 -17.00 6.41 7.39
CA THR A 25 -18.24 6.62 6.64
C THR A 25 -18.29 7.95 5.87
N ASP A 26 -17.19 8.70 5.82
CA ASP A 26 -17.12 9.93 5.02
C ASP A 26 -17.21 9.61 3.53
N ASP A 27 -17.72 10.55 2.75
CA ASP A 27 -18.08 10.41 1.34
C ASP A 27 -16.99 9.77 0.47
N CYS A 28 -15.71 10.07 0.70
CA CYS A 28 -14.60 9.56 -0.11
C CYS A 28 -14.47 8.03 -0.01
N PHE A 29 -14.73 7.45 1.16
CA PHE A 29 -14.69 6.00 1.37
C PHE A 29 -15.90 5.32 0.74
N ILE A 30 -17.09 5.91 0.87
CA ILE A 30 -18.30 5.40 0.25
C ILE A 30 -18.17 5.41 -1.27
N LYS A 31 -17.76 6.54 -1.86
CA LYS A 31 -17.54 6.68 -3.31
C LYS A 31 -16.49 5.70 -3.85
N ALA A 32 -15.44 5.43 -3.07
CA ALA A 32 -14.43 4.43 -3.44
C ALA A 32 -15.05 3.03 -3.58
N GLY A 33 -15.88 2.63 -2.64
CA GLY A 33 -16.60 1.36 -2.70
C GLY A 33 -17.65 1.32 -3.81
N GLU A 34 -18.39 2.40 -4.02
CA GLU A 34 -19.36 2.53 -5.12
C GLU A 34 -18.70 2.40 -6.49
N LYS A 35 -17.52 3.00 -6.68
CA LYS A 35 -16.73 2.89 -7.91
C LYS A 35 -16.27 1.45 -8.15
N ILE A 36 -15.85 0.74 -7.11
CA ILE A 36 -15.52 -0.70 -7.21
C ILE A 36 -16.75 -1.49 -7.67
N GLN A 37 -17.91 -1.28 -7.04
CA GLN A 37 -19.14 -1.97 -7.43
C GLN A 37 -19.60 -1.62 -8.84
N GLU A 38 -19.40 -0.38 -9.28
CA GLU A 38 -19.63 0.02 -10.66
C GLU A 38 -18.76 -0.81 -11.62
N TRP A 39 -17.46 -0.92 -11.34
CA TRP A 39 -16.54 -1.69 -12.17
C TRP A 39 -16.86 -3.18 -12.21
N VAL A 40 -17.24 -3.75 -11.06
CA VAL A 40 -17.67 -5.16 -11.00
C VAL A 40 -18.94 -5.39 -11.83
N LYS A 41 -19.95 -4.52 -11.66
CA LYS A 41 -21.22 -4.60 -12.41
C LYS A 41 -21.03 -4.41 -13.91
N ASN A 42 -20.04 -3.63 -14.31
CA ASN A 42 -19.70 -3.41 -15.73
C ASN A 42 -18.85 -4.56 -16.32
N GLY A 43 -18.50 -5.56 -15.52
CA GLY A 43 -17.74 -6.72 -15.99
C GLY A 43 -16.25 -6.42 -16.25
N TYR A 44 -15.68 -5.44 -15.57
CA TYR A 44 -14.24 -5.11 -15.70
C TYR A 44 -13.34 -6.07 -14.93
N PHE A 45 -13.91 -6.82 -14.00
CA PHE A 45 -13.22 -7.91 -13.29
C PHE A 45 -13.70 -9.27 -13.81
N PRO A 46 -12.85 -10.31 -13.76
CA PRO A 46 -13.25 -11.65 -14.14
C PRO A 46 -14.35 -12.20 -13.21
N ASP A 47 -15.18 -13.07 -13.74
CA ASP A 47 -16.16 -13.79 -12.93
C ASP A 47 -15.47 -14.54 -11.77
N GLY A 48 -16.00 -14.39 -10.56
CA GLY A 48 -15.41 -15.01 -9.37
C GLY A 48 -14.09 -14.39 -8.91
N VAL A 49 -13.85 -13.09 -9.16
CA VAL A 49 -12.63 -12.36 -8.77
C VAL A 49 -12.22 -12.62 -7.31
N ASN A 50 -13.18 -12.70 -6.37
CA ASN A 50 -12.94 -12.99 -4.96
C ASN A 50 -12.44 -14.42 -4.68
N SER A 51 -12.48 -15.30 -5.66
CA SER A 51 -11.98 -16.68 -5.54
C SER A 51 -10.57 -16.83 -6.09
N LEU A 52 -9.99 -15.78 -6.65
CA LEU A 52 -8.61 -15.78 -7.14
C LEU A 52 -7.66 -15.50 -5.99
N SER A 53 -6.74 -16.43 -5.75
CA SER A 53 -5.66 -16.24 -4.79
C SER A 53 -4.48 -15.53 -5.47
N GLU A 54 -4.11 -14.38 -4.92
CA GLU A 54 -2.91 -13.67 -5.34
C GLU A 54 -1.66 -14.40 -4.88
N ASP A 55 -1.64 -14.90 -3.65
CA ASP A 55 -0.52 -15.64 -3.07
C ASP A 55 -0.18 -16.91 -3.86
N ASP A 56 -1.20 -17.61 -4.41
CA ASP A 56 -1.03 -18.75 -5.30
C ASP A 56 -0.70 -18.35 -6.75
N GLY A 57 -0.59 -17.06 -7.02
CA GLY A 57 -0.28 -16.52 -8.35
C GLY A 57 -1.40 -16.66 -9.38
N GLN A 58 -2.65 -16.93 -8.95
CA GLN A 58 -3.78 -17.12 -9.87
C GLN A 58 -4.10 -15.85 -10.64
N ALA A 59 -3.99 -14.68 -10.02
CA ALA A 59 -4.24 -13.40 -10.69
C ALA A 59 -3.24 -13.14 -11.84
N LYS A 60 -1.94 -13.41 -11.64
CA LYS A 60 -0.94 -13.21 -12.70
C LYS A 60 -1.07 -14.21 -13.86
N GLN A 61 -1.67 -15.40 -13.63
CA GLN A 61 -1.95 -16.34 -14.71
C GLN A 61 -2.90 -15.75 -15.76
N LEU A 62 -3.83 -14.89 -15.37
CA LEU A 62 -4.73 -14.20 -16.31
C LEU A 62 -3.96 -13.24 -17.21
N MET A 63 -2.87 -12.64 -16.72
CA MET A 63 -1.98 -11.81 -17.52
C MET A 63 -1.19 -12.65 -18.52
N TYR A 64 -0.62 -13.79 -18.12
CA TYR A 64 0.12 -14.70 -19.02
C TYR A 64 -0.76 -15.30 -20.10
N GLN A 65 -2.03 -15.54 -19.80
CA GLN A 65 -3.04 -16.05 -20.75
C GLN A 65 -3.61 -14.93 -21.65
N GLU A 66 -3.19 -13.68 -21.43
CA GLU A 66 -3.70 -12.49 -22.14
C GLU A 66 -5.25 -12.34 -22.00
N THR A 67 -5.83 -12.88 -20.93
CA THR A 67 -7.26 -12.76 -20.61
C THR A 67 -7.54 -11.56 -19.71
N ALA A 68 -6.54 -11.05 -18.99
CA ALA A 68 -6.58 -9.77 -18.30
C ALA A 68 -5.56 -8.81 -18.94
N GLY A 69 -5.98 -7.58 -19.18
CA GLY A 69 -5.12 -6.52 -19.72
C GLY A 69 -4.45 -5.66 -18.68
N MET A 70 -4.89 -5.75 -17.42
CA MET A 70 -4.35 -4.98 -16.29
C MET A 70 -4.43 -5.79 -15.00
N LEU A 71 -3.46 -5.56 -14.12
CA LEU A 71 -3.42 -6.12 -12.77
C LEU A 71 -3.05 -4.98 -11.81
N LEU A 72 -3.91 -4.72 -10.84
CA LEU A 72 -3.61 -3.80 -9.75
C LEU A 72 -2.85 -4.55 -8.66
N CYS A 73 -1.58 -4.23 -8.51
CA CYS A 73 -0.69 -4.91 -7.56
C CYS A 73 0.45 -4.00 -7.13
N GLY A 74 1.21 -4.44 -6.14
CA GLY A 74 2.41 -3.74 -5.70
C GLY A 74 3.64 -4.06 -6.57
N SER A 75 4.69 -3.26 -6.38
CA SER A 75 5.93 -3.33 -7.19
C SER A 75 6.65 -4.68 -7.10
N TRP A 76 6.39 -5.52 -6.10
CA TRP A 76 6.95 -6.88 -6.01
C TRP A 76 6.60 -7.80 -7.19
N TYR A 77 5.55 -7.47 -7.95
CA TYR A 77 5.16 -8.22 -9.14
C TYR A 77 6.14 -8.05 -10.31
N THR A 78 6.91 -6.98 -10.36
CA THR A 78 7.94 -6.79 -11.39
C THR A 78 8.97 -7.92 -11.34
N GLY A 79 9.50 -8.22 -10.15
CA GLY A 79 10.40 -9.36 -9.94
C GLY A 79 9.74 -10.72 -10.19
N ALA A 80 8.46 -10.88 -9.81
CA ALA A 80 7.72 -12.11 -10.06
C ALA A 80 7.52 -12.37 -11.57
N PHE A 81 7.08 -11.36 -12.33
CA PHE A 81 6.93 -11.47 -13.79
C PHE A 81 8.26 -11.74 -14.48
N GLN A 82 9.34 -11.09 -14.08
CA GLN A 82 10.66 -11.31 -14.63
C GLN A 82 11.14 -12.75 -14.38
N THR A 83 10.96 -13.25 -13.16
CA THR A 83 11.36 -14.61 -12.77
C THR A 83 10.56 -15.68 -13.52
N ASP A 84 9.25 -15.49 -13.65
CA ASP A 84 8.37 -16.45 -14.31
C ASP A 84 8.58 -16.48 -15.83
N SER A 85 8.76 -15.30 -16.46
CA SER A 85 9.03 -15.18 -17.90
C SER A 85 9.61 -13.81 -18.22
N GLU A 86 10.94 -13.73 -18.35
CA GLU A 86 11.64 -12.52 -18.74
C GLU A 86 11.14 -11.96 -20.09
N GLU A 87 10.88 -12.84 -21.07
CA GLU A 87 10.38 -12.42 -22.37
C GLU A 87 8.99 -11.75 -22.29
N PHE A 88 8.08 -12.32 -21.48
CA PHE A 88 6.76 -11.72 -21.26
C PHE A 88 6.89 -10.38 -20.56
N TYR A 89 7.70 -10.33 -19.50
CA TYR A 89 7.95 -9.11 -18.75
C TYR A 89 8.44 -7.99 -19.65
N GLN A 90 9.51 -8.21 -20.40
CA GLN A 90 10.12 -7.21 -21.25
C GLN A 90 9.24 -6.73 -22.41
N LYS A 91 8.37 -7.59 -22.96
CA LYS A 91 7.57 -7.28 -24.15
C LYS A 91 6.14 -6.86 -23.88
N LYS A 92 5.59 -7.25 -22.72
CA LYS A 92 4.15 -7.13 -22.46
C LYS A 92 3.81 -6.31 -21.21
N ILE A 93 4.74 -6.18 -20.26
CA ILE A 93 4.49 -5.47 -19.02
C ILE A 93 4.90 -4.01 -19.16
N GLY A 94 4.01 -3.12 -18.78
CA GLY A 94 4.25 -1.71 -18.53
C GLY A 94 3.58 -1.32 -17.21
N TRP A 95 3.79 -0.10 -16.76
CA TRP A 95 3.24 0.39 -15.52
C TRP A 95 2.63 1.78 -15.69
N PHE A 96 1.64 2.08 -14.88
CA PHE A 96 1.12 3.43 -14.71
C PHE A 96 0.47 3.56 -13.32
N PRO A 97 0.51 4.75 -12.68
CA PRO A 97 -0.16 4.98 -11.42
C PRO A 97 -1.68 4.99 -11.59
N ILE A 98 -2.42 4.78 -10.50
CA ILE A 98 -3.87 4.98 -10.52
C ILE A 98 -4.15 6.42 -10.98
N PRO A 99 -4.94 6.60 -12.07
CA PRO A 99 -5.21 7.92 -12.64
C PRO A 99 -5.96 8.84 -11.69
N ALA A 100 -5.98 10.14 -12.03
CA ALA A 100 -6.89 11.09 -11.44
C ALA A 100 -8.35 10.70 -11.72
N ILE A 101 -9.26 11.16 -10.88
CA ILE A 101 -10.71 11.00 -11.05
C ILE A 101 -11.28 12.35 -11.47
N ASP A 102 -12.08 12.38 -12.54
CA ASP A 102 -12.58 13.63 -13.15
C ASP A 102 -13.40 14.50 -12.18
N ASP A 103 -14.11 13.87 -11.24
CA ASP A 103 -15.00 14.54 -10.28
C ASP A 103 -14.32 14.81 -8.92
N SER A 104 -13.01 14.93 -8.88
CA SER A 104 -12.25 15.19 -7.65
C SER A 104 -11.10 16.16 -7.88
N ASP A 105 -10.93 17.08 -6.92
CA ASP A 105 -9.79 18.00 -6.83
C ASP A 105 -8.65 17.44 -5.96
N ALA A 106 -8.76 16.21 -5.49
CA ALA A 106 -7.72 15.58 -4.68
C ALA A 106 -6.44 15.35 -5.50
N ASP A 107 -5.30 15.46 -4.83
CA ASP A 107 -3.99 15.32 -5.47
C ASP A 107 -3.81 13.92 -6.08
N PRO A 108 -3.66 13.82 -7.40
CA PRO A 108 -3.50 12.53 -8.08
C PRO A 108 -2.11 11.92 -7.91
N THR A 109 -1.14 12.63 -7.34
CA THR A 109 0.22 12.14 -7.13
C THR A 109 0.35 11.31 -5.87
N ILE A 110 -0.62 11.37 -4.94
CA ILE A 110 -0.64 10.53 -3.74
C ILE A 110 -0.51 9.06 -4.12
N GLN A 111 0.47 8.36 -3.54
CA GLN A 111 0.69 6.93 -3.72
C GLN A 111 0.23 6.15 -2.48
N ILE A 112 -0.14 4.88 -2.70
CA ILE A 112 -0.46 3.94 -1.62
C ILE A 112 0.65 2.90 -1.57
N GLY A 113 1.27 2.73 -0.43
CA GLY A 113 2.36 1.79 -0.29
C GLY A 113 3.22 2.03 0.94
N THR A 114 4.38 1.41 0.94
CA THR A 114 5.46 1.66 1.89
C THR A 114 6.79 1.69 1.15
N VAL A 115 7.81 2.17 1.82
CA VAL A 115 9.17 2.24 1.28
C VAL A 115 10.03 1.21 2.00
N GLY A 116 10.27 0.07 1.36
CA GLY A 116 11.16 -0.98 1.84
C GLY A 116 10.52 -2.00 2.78
N ASP A 117 11.36 -2.98 3.17
CA ASP A 117 11.00 -4.02 4.10
C ASP A 117 11.17 -3.55 5.55
N GLN A 118 10.46 -4.18 6.48
CA GLN A 118 10.56 -3.90 7.90
C GLN A 118 11.45 -4.92 8.60
N PHE A 119 12.27 -4.45 9.53
CA PHE A 119 13.07 -5.30 10.41
C PHE A 119 12.49 -5.26 11.81
N ILE A 120 12.33 -6.45 12.41
CA ILE A 120 11.90 -6.59 13.79
C ILE A 120 13.11 -6.93 14.63
N SER A 121 13.42 -6.09 15.65
CA SER A 121 14.42 -6.45 16.64
C SER A 121 13.88 -7.53 17.56
N PHE A 122 14.70 -8.56 17.81
CA PHE A 122 14.37 -9.59 18.77
C PHE A 122 14.67 -9.05 20.19
N ASN A 123 13.91 -9.54 21.18
CA ASN A 123 14.20 -9.29 22.58
C ASN A 123 15.45 -10.06 22.99
N CYS A 124 16.62 -9.49 22.73
CA CYS A 124 17.92 -10.04 23.05
C CYS A 124 18.85 -8.92 23.55
N GLU A 125 19.88 -9.31 24.29
CA GLU A 125 20.83 -8.38 24.91
C GLU A 125 22.27 -8.73 24.51
N GLY A 126 23.20 -7.81 24.82
CA GLY A 126 24.64 -8.00 24.62
C GLY A 126 25.03 -8.30 23.19
N ASP A 127 25.91 -9.28 23.00
CA ASP A 127 26.47 -9.64 21.68
C ASP A 127 25.41 -10.09 20.68
N LYS A 128 24.29 -10.68 21.14
CA LYS A 128 23.19 -11.09 20.25
C LYS A 128 22.45 -9.89 19.67
N LEU A 129 22.23 -8.85 20.50
CA LEU A 129 21.60 -7.63 20.02
C LEU A 129 22.50 -6.91 19.02
N ALA A 130 23.81 -6.82 19.33
CA ALA A 130 24.78 -6.24 18.41
C ALA A 130 24.80 -6.96 17.06
N ALA A 131 24.83 -8.30 17.04
CA ALA A 131 24.80 -9.09 15.84
C ALA A 131 23.48 -8.96 15.04
N ALA A 132 22.34 -8.87 15.74
CA ALA A 132 21.05 -8.65 15.10
C ALA A 132 20.98 -7.25 14.44
N PHE A 133 21.52 -6.24 15.09
CA PHE A 133 21.60 -4.88 14.54
C PHE A 133 22.55 -4.82 13.33
N GLU A 134 23.73 -5.46 13.42
CA GLU A 134 24.67 -5.57 12.33
C GLU A 134 24.03 -6.24 11.10
N CYS A 135 23.31 -7.35 11.29
CA CYS A 135 22.58 -8.04 10.22
C CYS A 135 21.51 -7.13 9.58
N ALA A 136 20.77 -6.37 10.39
CA ALA A 136 19.75 -5.44 9.87
C ALA A 136 20.39 -4.29 9.08
N THR A 137 21.52 -3.74 9.53
CA THR A 137 22.23 -2.67 8.83
C THR A 137 22.97 -3.17 7.59
N ASP A 138 23.48 -4.39 7.61
CA ASP A 138 24.14 -5.02 6.45
C ASP A 138 23.19 -5.18 5.26
N HIS A 139 21.88 -5.30 5.54
CA HIS A 139 20.86 -5.34 4.51
C HIS A 139 20.77 -4.05 3.66
N LEU A 140 21.29 -2.95 4.19
CA LEU A 140 21.42 -1.66 3.49
C LEU A 140 22.82 -1.43 2.89
N SER A 141 23.71 -2.43 2.95
CA SER A 141 25.02 -2.35 2.32
C SER A 141 24.91 -2.35 0.79
N ASP A 142 25.90 -1.77 0.12
CA ASP A 142 25.95 -1.71 -1.35
C ASP A 142 25.85 -3.11 -1.99
N GLU A 143 26.51 -4.12 -1.39
CA GLU A 143 26.49 -5.49 -1.90
C GLU A 143 25.09 -6.11 -1.86
N VAL A 144 24.38 -5.95 -0.74
CA VAL A 144 23.02 -6.48 -0.60
C VAL A 144 22.02 -5.64 -1.41
N ALA A 145 22.23 -4.34 -1.48
CA ALA A 145 21.45 -3.45 -2.33
C ALA A 145 21.53 -3.86 -3.80
N ASP A 146 22.72 -4.11 -4.34
CA ASP A 146 22.92 -4.55 -5.73
C ASP A 146 22.19 -5.88 -6.03
N ILE A 147 22.22 -6.83 -5.10
CA ILE A 147 21.46 -8.09 -5.22
C ILE A 147 19.95 -7.78 -5.26
N THR A 148 19.50 -6.90 -4.40
CA THR A 148 18.08 -6.52 -4.29
C THR A 148 17.58 -5.82 -5.56
N TYR A 149 18.35 -4.88 -6.09
CA TYR A 149 18.06 -4.21 -7.38
C TYR A 149 18.04 -5.20 -8.55
N SER A 150 18.94 -6.19 -8.57
CA SER A 150 18.96 -7.21 -9.63
C SER A 150 17.68 -8.08 -9.65
N ASN A 151 16.95 -8.10 -8.55
CA ASN A 151 15.65 -8.77 -8.41
C ASN A 151 14.45 -7.80 -8.56
N ASN A 152 14.67 -6.62 -9.15
CA ASN A 152 13.65 -5.59 -9.37
C ASN A 152 12.93 -5.14 -8.07
N LYS A 153 13.65 -5.12 -6.96
CA LYS A 153 13.17 -4.55 -5.69
C LYS A 153 13.87 -3.22 -5.43
N ILE A 154 13.17 -2.31 -4.79
CA ILE A 154 13.70 -0.99 -4.42
C ILE A 154 14.20 -1.03 -2.98
N VAL A 155 15.40 -0.53 -2.75
CA VAL A 155 16.01 -0.40 -1.41
C VAL A 155 15.85 1.06 -0.96
N PRO A 156 15.51 1.32 0.32
CA PRO A 156 15.32 2.68 0.83
C PRO A 156 16.67 3.36 1.18
N VAL A 157 17.51 3.56 0.18
CA VAL A 157 18.78 4.29 0.28
C VAL A 157 18.75 5.54 -0.60
N LYS A 158 19.56 6.56 -0.25
CA LYS A 158 19.48 7.89 -0.88
C LYS A 158 19.74 7.89 -2.39
N ASP A 159 20.59 7.00 -2.87
CA ASP A 159 21.02 6.86 -4.27
C ASP A 159 20.33 5.71 -5.02
N ALA A 160 19.24 5.18 -4.45
CA ALA A 160 18.50 4.05 -5.03
C ALA A 160 18.23 4.22 -6.53
N GLY A 161 17.88 5.42 -6.96
CA GLY A 161 17.56 5.71 -8.36
C GLY A 161 18.71 5.47 -9.34
N ASP A 162 19.96 5.57 -8.90
CA ASP A 162 21.15 5.38 -9.74
C ASP A 162 21.44 3.90 -10.00
N HIS A 163 20.95 3.03 -9.12
CA HIS A 163 21.14 1.59 -9.19
C HIS A 163 20.02 0.85 -9.96
N ILE A 164 18.85 1.46 -10.09
CA ILE A 164 17.71 0.85 -10.78
C ILE A 164 17.95 0.88 -12.29
N LYS A 165 18.07 -0.31 -12.90
CA LYS A 165 18.31 -0.51 -14.33
C LYS A 165 17.08 -0.87 -15.14
N ASP A 166 16.12 -1.49 -14.48
CA ASP A 166 14.85 -1.89 -15.10
C ASP A 166 13.96 -0.66 -15.36
N PRO A 167 13.46 -0.45 -16.59
CA PRO A 167 12.70 0.75 -16.93
C PRO A 167 11.36 0.83 -16.20
N VAL A 168 10.67 -0.29 -15.97
CA VAL A 168 9.38 -0.31 -15.28
C VAL A 168 9.57 -0.01 -13.79
N VAL A 169 10.60 -0.59 -13.18
CA VAL A 169 10.94 -0.30 -11.78
C VAL A 169 11.37 1.16 -11.62
N LYS A 170 12.07 1.71 -12.62
CA LYS A 170 12.46 3.13 -12.62
C LYS A 170 11.24 4.06 -12.67
N GLU A 171 10.27 3.76 -13.53
CA GLU A 171 9.01 4.53 -13.59
C GLU A 171 8.25 4.50 -12.25
N ILE A 172 8.19 3.34 -11.59
CA ILE A 172 7.58 3.20 -10.26
C ILE A 172 8.34 4.03 -9.22
N PHE A 173 9.67 3.95 -9.22
CA PHE A 173 10.51 4.71 -8.31
C PHE A 173 10.35 6.22 -8.51
N ASP A 174 10.41 6.68 -9.75
CA ASP A 174 10.28 8.11 -10.05
C ASP A 174 8.90 8.64 -9.63
N ALA A 175 7.82 7.88 -9.88
CA ALA A 175 6.50 8.25 -9.41
C ALA A 175 6.38 8.28 -7.87
N ALA A 176 7.11 7.40 -7.16
CA ALA A 176 7.17 7.45 -5.70
C ALA A 176 7.94 8.67 -5.19
N GLN A 177 8.99 9.08 -5.90
CA GLN A 177 9.75 10.31 -5.56
C GLN A 177 8.96 11.59 -5.86
N GLU A 178 8.14 11.58 -6.91
CA GLU A 178 7.28 12.71 -7.30
C GLU A 178 5.97 12.77 -6.50
N ALA A 179 5.67 11.72 -5.72
CA ALA A 179 4.46 11.67 -4.91
C ALA A 179 4.49 12.78 -3.84
N SER A 180 3.39 13.51 -3.72
CA SER A 180 3.21 14.49 -2.64
C SER A 180 3.17 13.83 -1.26
N SER A 181 2.72 12.58 -1.22
CA SER A 181 2.67 11.75 -0.01
C SER A 181 2.54 10.27 -0.37
N ILE A 182 3.03 9.42 0.53
CA ILE A 182 2.83 7.96 0.47
C ILE A 182 2.01 7.55 1.69
N GLN A 183 0.82 6.99 1.44
CA GLN A 183 -0.07 6.46 2.47
C GLN A 183 0.19 4.97 2.66
N LEU A 184 0.49 4.55 3.88
CA LEU A 184 0.59 3.13 4.22
C LEU A 184 -0.73 2.40 3.95
N TRP A 185 -0.65 1.12 3.61
CA TRP A 185 -1.82 0.26 3.46
C TRP A 185 -2.64 0.22 4.75
N TYR A 186 -3.95 0.26 4.63
CA TYR A 186 -4.85 0.30 5.78
C TYR A 186 -4.71 -0.93 6.67
N ASP A 187 -4.51 -2.11 6.08
CA ASP A 187 -4.31 -3.37 6.80
C ASP A 187 -3.01 -3.41 7.61
N GLN A 188 -2.00 -2.63 7.23
CA GLN A 188 -0.75 -2.52 7.97
C GLN A 188 -0.73 -1.34 8.96
N TYR A 189 -1.48 -0.30 8.68
CA TYR A 189 -1.50 0.90 9.51
C TYR A 189 -2.53 0.83 10.64
N LEU A 190 -3.67 0.22 10.37
CA LEU A 190 -4.81 0.18 11.29
C LEU A 190 -4.64 -0.92 12.35
N PRO A 191 -5.29 -0.76 13.52
CA PRO A 191 -5.42 -1.84 14.50
C PRO A 191 -6.00 -3.10 13.86
N THR A 192 -5.54 -4.27 14.28
CA THR A 192 -5.91 -5.56 13.65
C THR A 192 -7.41 -5.75 13.50
N SER A 193 -8.22 -5.37 14.50
CA SER A 193 -9.69 -5.49 14.42
C SER A 193 -10.30 -4.62 13.33
N VAL A 194 -9.77 -3.40 13.15
CA VAL A 194 -10.23 -2.46 12.12
C VAL A 194 -9.75 -2.90 10.74
N ALA A 195 -8.50 -3.35 10.64
CA ALA A 195 -7.92 -3.90 9.43
C ALA A 195 -8.71 -5.13 8.93
N THR A 196 -9.08 -6.04 9.84
CA THR A 196 -9.91 -7.20 9.50
C THR A 196 -11.28 -6.78 8.99
N ALA A 197 -11.98 -5.86 9.68
CA ALA A 197 -13.28 -5.36 9.23
C ALA A 197 -13.19 -4.68 7.84
N HIS A 198 -12.09 -3.97 7.58
CA HIS A 198 -11.81 -3.38 6.27
C HIS A 198 -11.67 -4.43 5.17
N LEU A 199 -10.83 -5.45 5.38
CA LEU A 199 -10.57 -6.49 4.39
C LEU A 199 -11.83 -7.33 4.10
N ASP A 200 -12.53 -7.76 5.15
CA ASP A 200 -13.77 -8.55 5.01
C ASP A 200 -14.85 -7.74 4.30
N GLY A 201 -15.05 -6.49 4.72
CA GLY A 201 -16.02 -5.59 4.09
C GLY A 201 -15.73 -5.34 2.61
N LEU A 202 -14.46 -5.20 2.22
CA LEU A 202 -14.09 -5.03 0.82
C LEU A 202 -14.36 -6.28 -0.01
N GLN A 203 -14.11 -7.47 0.50
CA GLN A 203 -14.48 -8.71 -0.21
C GLN A 203 -15.98 -8.78 -0.48
N GLU A 204 -16.81 -8.38 0.49
CA GLU A 204 -18.26 -8.34 0.33
C GLU A 204 -18.72 -7.25 -0.65
N VAL A 205 -18.03 -6.08 -0.67
CA VAL A 205 -18.27 -5.02 -1.66
C VAL A 205 -17.95 -5.50 -3.08
N PHE A 206 -16.81 -6.16 -3.29
CA PHE A 206 -16.45 -6.79 -4.57
C PHE A 206 -17.40 -7.92 -4.95
N GLY A 207 -17.86 -8.69 -3.97
CA GLY A 207 -18.84 -9.76 -4.16
C GLY A 207 -20.27 -9.27 -4.42
N LEU A 208 -20.53 -7.97 -4.35
CA LEU A 208 -21.86 -7.33 -4.44
C LEU A 208 -22.85 -7.86 -3.38
N THR A 209 -22.36 -8.37 -2.27
CA THR A 209 -23.16 -8.93 -1.16
C THR A 209 -23.42 -7.92 -0.05
N LYS A 210 -22.65 -6.83 -0.03
CA LYS A 210 -22.80 -5.73 0.93
C LYS A 210 -22.65 -4.39 0.19
N THR A 211 -23.39 -3.39 0.65
CA THR A 211 -23.20 -2.02 0.14
C THR A 211 -21.92 -1.41 0.69
N PRO A 212 -21.28 -0.45 -0.02
CA PRO A 212 -20.15 0.29 0.51
C PRO A 212 -20.44 0.97 1.84
N GLN A 213 -21.64 1.51 2.01
CA GLN A 213 -22.08 2.14 3.25
C GLN A 213 -22.02 1.14 4.43
N GLU A 214 -22.63 -0.03 4.27
CA GLU A 214 -22.65 -1.07 5.33
C GLU A 214 -21.24 -1.54 5.68
N ALA A 215 -20.36 -1.75 4.68
CA ALA A 215 -18.98 -2.14 4.91
C ALA A 215 -18.21 -1.08 5.71
N GLN A 216 -18.38 0.20 5.37
CA GLN A 216 -17.71 1.29 6.06
C GLN A 216 -18.32 1.56 7.46
N GLU A 217 -19.59 1.30 7.68
CA GLU A 217 -20.20 1.35 9.01
C GLU A 217 -19.63 0.27 9.95
N GLU A 218 -19.39 -0.93 9.46
CA GLU A 218 -18.74 -2.00 10.24
C GLU A 218 -17.28 -1.65 10.56
N MET A 219 -16.53 -1.12 9.60
CA MET A 219 -15.18 -0.63 9.82
C MET A 219 -15.15 0.50 10.85
N GLN A 220 -16.07 1.47 10.75
CA GLN A 220 -16.20 2.56 11.71
C GLN A 220 -16.53 2.04 13.11
N LYS A 221 -17.44 1.09 13.22
CA LYS A 221 -17.77 0.47 14.50
C LYS A 221 -16.55 -0.19 15.15
N ALA A 222 -15.74 -0.93 14.38
CA ALA A 222 -14.50 -1.51 14.89
C ALA A 222 -13.51 -0.44 15.36
N MET A 223 -13.45 0.72 14.68
CA MET A 223 -12.61 1.84 15.07
C MET A 223 -13.11 2.51 16.35
N ASP A 224 -14.41 2.74 16.48
CA ASP A 224 -15.01 3.31 17.69
C ASP A 224 -14.77 2.41 18.92
N GLU A 225 -14.90 1.10 18.77
CA GLU A 225 -14.60 0.12 19.81
C GLU A 225 -13.12 0.17 20.20
N TYR A 226 -12.20 0.24 19.24
CA TYR A 226 -10.78 0.36 19.51
C TYR A 226 -10.43 1.66 20.26
N LEU A 227 -10.94 2.80 19.83
CA LEU A 227 -10.72 4.09 20.50
C LEU A 227 -11.27 4.12 21.91
N SER A 228 -12.42 3.47 22.16
CA SER A 228 -12.99 3.38 23.51
C SER A 228 -12.08 2.60 24.47
N THR A 229 -11.47 1.52 24.01
CA THR A 229 -10.53 0.73 24.84
C THR A 229 -9.26 1.50 25.18
N LYS A 230 -8.79 2.35 24.25
CA LYS A 230 -7.62 3.23 24.53
C LYS A 230 -7.94 4.30 25.57
N SER A 231 -9.14 4.89 25.53
CA SER A 231 -9.54 5.91 26.52
C SER A 231 -9.69 5.33 27.93
N ASP A 232 -10.16 4.08 28.05
CA ASP A 232 -10.36 3.41 29.33
C ASP A 232 -9.05 2.89 29.96
N SER A 233 -8.06 2.58 29.14
CA SER A 233 -6.80 1.98 29.63
C SER A 233 -5.83 2.99 30.25
N GLY A 234 -6.04 4.29 30.15
CA GLY A 234 -5.23 5.34 30.79
C GLY A 234 -3.71 5.24 30.58
N ALA A 235 -3.27 4.37 29.68
CA ALA A 235 -1.89 4.12 29.37
C ALA A 235 -1.53 4.86 28.07
N ALA A 236 -0.72 5.91 28.23
CA ALA A 236 0.04 6.46 27.13
C ALA A 236 0.96 5.34 26.59
N ASP A 237 0.60 4.72 25.48
CA ASP A 237 1.54 3.99 24.66
C ASP A 237 1.97 4.94 23.55
N ASP A 238 3.06 5.63 23.83
CA ASP A 238 3.79 6.49 22.89
C ASP A 238 4.46 5.61 21.81
N THR A 239 3.71 5.21 20.79
CA THR A 239 4.30 4.61 19.59
C THR A 239 3.60 5.10 18.32
N ALA A 240 3.33 6.39 18.27
CA ALA A 240 3.09 7.11 17.04
C ALA A 240 3.78 8.48 17.15
N GLU A 241 5.09 8.48 17.37
CA GLU A 241 5.91 9.67 17.16
C GLU A 241 6.02 9.91 15.65
N GLU A 242 5.34 10.97 15.26
CA GLU A 242 5.65 11.98 14.26
C GLU A 242 6.81 11.62 13.29
N ALA A 243 6.43 11.10 12.13
CA ALA A 243 7.17 11.42 10.92
C ALA A 243 6.66 12.76 10.40
N THR A 244 6.94 13.83 11.15
CA THR A 244 6.77 15.20 10.66
C THR A 244 8.13 15.81 10.39
N ASP A 245 8.29 16.20 9.12
CA ASP A 245 9.02 17.39 8.67
C ASP A 245 10.36 17.71 9.39
N ASP A 246 11.46 17.24 8.80
CA ASP A 246 12.69 18.03 8.81
C ASP A 246 13.56 17.71 7.57
N ALA A 247 13.09 18.17 6.42
CA ALA A 247 13.89 18.22 5.21
C ALA A 247 13.74 19.58 4.52
N ALA A 248 14.05 20.66 5.28
CA ALA A 248 14.32 21.95 4.66
C ALA A 248 15.25 22.77 5.56
N ALA A 249 16.39 23.11 4.99
CA ALA A 249 17.38 24.10 5.43
C ALA A 249 18.59 23.58 6.23
N ASP A 250 19.65 23.27 5.52
CA ASP A 250 20.91 23.97 5.77
C ASP A 250 21.80 23.95 4.50
N ASP A 251 21.58 24.97 3.67
CA ASP A 251 22.61 25.49 2.77
C ASP A 251 23.18 26.74 3.46
N ALA A 252 24.40 26.66 3.97
CA ALA A 252 25.38 27.76 4.07
C ALA A 252 26.53 27.40 5.04
N GLU A 253 27.63 27.01 4.55
CA GLU A 253 29.01 27.50 4.68
C GLU A 253 30.04 26.45 4.26
#